data_aa81cbeed3d2f50db8b21f5d211bf2c6
#
_entry.id   aa81cbeed3d2f50db8b21f5d211bf2c6
#
_cell.length_a   1.000
_cell.length_b   1.000
_cell.length_c   1.000
_cell.angle_alpha   90.00
_cell.angle_beta   90.00
_cell.angle_gamma   90.00
#
_symmetry.space_group_name_H-M   'P 1'
#
loop_
_entity.id
_entity.type
_entity.pdbx_description
1 polymer ?
#
loop_
_entity_poly.entity_id
_entity_poly.type
_entity_poly.pdbx_seq_one_letter_code
_entity_poly.pdbx_strand_id
1 'polypeptide(L)'
;MTAADVLVESLIDWGVEVIFGLPGDGINGIMESLRTHQNQIRLIQVRHEESAAFMACGYAKYTGKLGVCLATSGPGGIHLLNGLYDAKLDGIPVLAISGLQFHDLIGTYTQQDVALDKLFIDVAVFNERIMGPTHVENITDLACRTALAYHNVAHIAFPVDIQEMELKKRQRSKRNLPHHTSDVYSRSARLPDTRDLQEAADILNAGKKVAILAGRGALNATDELEQMAELLGAPIVKALLGKAAVPDDSPYTTGGIGLLGTRPSQEAMEDCDTLLIVGSSFPYIEFMPKPGQARGVQIELDPKRMGLRYPVEVGLVGDSRNTLRELTPLLQRKDDRSFLQAAQAGMKDWWAVMEKRATRRDKPMKPQVVAWELGKRLRNDAIVSCDSGTITTWWARQIKARRGQMYSLSGTLASMAPGLPYTMAAQIAYPDRQCVAFVGDGGFSMLMADFVTAVKYKLPIKVVIVKNNTLGQIKWEQMVFLGNPEYGVDLYPIDFASFALACGGVGFTVEDPDQCGATMGEFLNHPGPAILEAVVDPLEPPLPAKVKAEQALHFAESLARGEPNRKEIALTAISQKVRELI
;
A
#
# COMPACT_ATOMS: atom_id res chain seq x y z
N MET A 1 -3.02 -0.27 39.83
CA MET A 1 -3.35 -0.38 38.41
C MET A 1 -4.14 0.83 38.01
N THR A 2 -3.64 1.61 37.07
CA THR A 2 -4.31 2.79 36.52
C THR A 2 -5.19 2.41 35.32
N ALA A 3 -6.01 3.30 34.85
CA ALA A 3 -6.80 3.09 33.64
C ALA A 3 -5.91 2.91 32.39
N ALA A 4 -4.74 3.58 32.36
CA ALA A 4 -3.75 3.38 31.30
C ALA A 4 -3.11 1.97 31.37
N ASP A 5 -2.88 1.42 32.56
CA ASP A 5 -2.40 0.05 32.68
C ASP A 5 -3.41 -0.95 32.13
N VAL A 6 -4.71 -0.75 32.39
CA VAL A 6 -5.78 -1.60 31.83
C VAL A 6 -5.77 -1.57 30.29
N LEU A 7 -5.55 -0.38 29.67
CA LEU A 7 -5.42 -0.27 28.21
C LEU A 7 -4.24 -1.09 27.69
N VAL A 8 -3.05 -0.90 28.29
CA VAL A 8 -1.81 -1.54 27.80
C VAL A 8 -1.86 -3.06 28.02
N GLU A 9 -2.35 -3.53 29.18
CA GLU A 9 -2.54 -4.96 29.44
C GLU A 9 -3.54 -5.58 28.44
N SER A 10 -4.69 -4.92 28.19
CA SER A 10 -5.64 -5.39 27.17
C SER A 10 -5.00 -5.47 25.77
N LEU A 11 -4.17 -4.49 25.38
CA LEU A 11 -3.46 -4.54 24.10
C LEU A 11 -2.47 -5.72 24.03
N ILE A 12 -1.77 -6.01 25.13
CA ILE A 12 -0.87 -7.16 25.22
C ILE A 12 -1.66 -8.47 25.08
N ASP A 13 -2.81 -8.60 25.75
CA ASP A 13 -3.70 -9.76 25.63
C ASP A 13 -4.19 -9.97 24.18
N TRP A 14 -4.43 -8.87 23.45
CA TRP A 14 -4.74 -8.91 22.00
C TRP A 14 -3.53 -9.20 21.10
N GLY A 15 -2.34 -9.44 21.67
CA GLY A 15 -1.12 -9.77 20.94
C GLY A 15 -0.47 -8.58 20.25
N VAL A 16 -0.69 -7.36 20.73
CA VAL A 16 -0.01 -6.15 20.25
C VAL A 16 1.42 -6.12 20.82
N GLU A 17 2.41 -6.23 19.94
CA GLU A 17 3.84 -6.25 20.31
C GLU A 17 4.49 -4.87 20.13
N VAL A 18 3.89 -3.99 19.31
CA VAL A 18 4.46 -2.70 18.95
C VAL A 18 3.38 -1.63 18.75
N ILE A 19 3.65 -0.44 19.27
CA ILE A 19 2.86 0.78 19.06
C ILE A 19 3.75 1.83 18.40
N PHE A 20 3.22 2.54 17.39
CA PHE A 20 3.89 3.64 16.73
C PHE A 20 3.30 4.96 17.23
N GLY A 21 4.12 5.92 17.67
CA GLY A 21 3.56 7.14 18.21
C GLY A 21 4.59 8.22 18.55
N LEU A 22 4.08 9.40 18.84
CA LEU A 22 4.85 10.53 19.34
C LEU A 22 4.36 10.90 20.74
N PRO A 23 5.25 10.90 21.77
CA PRO A 23 4.89 11.34 23.11
C PRO A 23 4.38 12.79 23.14
N GLY A 24 3.40 13.04 24.00
CA GLY A 24 2.86 14.38 24.26
C GLY A 24 2.08 14.37 25.57
N ASP A 25 1.77 15.56 26.07
CA ASP A 25 1.16 15.78 27.39
C ASP A 25 -0.19 15.09 27.58
N GLY A 26 -1.00 15.03 26.51
CA GLY A 26 -2.32 14.39 26.52
C GLY A 26 -2.31 12.85 26.66
N ILE A 27 -1.13 12.19 26.67
CA ILE A 27 -1.00 10.73 26.77
C ILE A 27 0.06 10.29 27.80
N ASN A 28 0.45 11.16 28.72
CA ASN A 28 1.52 10.83 29.69
C ASN A 28 1.17 9.62 30.57
N GLY A 29 -0.08 9.42 30.95
CA GLY A 29 -0.51 8.23 31.67
C GLY A 29 -0.29 6.94 30.87
N ILE A 30 -0.62 6.96 29.56
CA ILE A 30 -0.36 5.82 28.67
C ILE A 30 1.14 5.61 28.49
N MET A 31 1.93 6.70 28.38
CA MET A 31 3.40 6.62 28.23
C MET A 31 4.05 5.97 29.46
N GLU A 32 3.58 6.28 30.67
CA GLU A 32 4.07 5.64 31.89
C GLU A 32 3.72 4.14 31.93
N SER A 33 2.51 3.79 31.54
CA SER A 33 2.11 2.38 31.45
C SER A 33 2.95 1.62 30.40
N LEU A 34 3.21 2.19 29.24
CA LEU A 34 4.11 1.60 28.23
C LEU A 34 5.54 1.42 28.75
N ARG A 35 6.04 2.38 29.55
CA ARG A 35 7.36 2.29 30.18
C ARG A 35 7.45 1.11 31.15
N THR A 36 6.42 0.89 31.93
CA THR A 36 6.38 -0.24 32.93
C THR A 36 6.20 -1.59 32.25
N HIS A 37 5.57 -1.64 31.06
CA HIS A 37 5.35 -2.87 30.28
C HIS A 37 6.30 -3.03 29.07
N GLN A 38 7.41 -2.26 29.02
CA GLN A 38 8.33 -2.22 27.87
C GLN A 38 8.97 -3.57 27.48
N ASN A 39 8.92 -4.57 28.34
CA ASN A 39 9.41 -5.93 28.06
C ASN A 39 8.40 -6.77 27.26
N GLN A 40 7.14 -6.33 27.15
CA GLN A 40 6.07 -7.05 26.47
C GLN A 40 5.55 -6.30 25.26
N ILE A 41 5.53 -4.96 25.31
CA ILE A 41 5.06 -4.10 24.25
C ILE A 41 6.04 -2.94 24.01
N ARG A 42 6.42 -2.70 22.78
CA ARG A 42 7.41 -1.68 22.42
C ARG A 42 6.73 -0.43 21.87
N LEU A 43 7.17 0.74 22.31
CA LEU A 43 6.85 2.01 21.64
C LEU A 43 7.97 2.34 20.63
N ILE A 44 7.59 2.59 19.38
CA ILE A 44 8.46 3.18 18.36
C ILE A 44 8.11 4.66 18.24
N GLN A 45 9.01 5.49 18.73
CA GLN A 45 8.85 6.94 18.67
C GLN A 45 9.17 7.45 17.27
N VAL A 46 8.20 8.09 16.64
CA VAL A 46 8.32 8.78 15.36
C VAL A 46 8.63 10.27 15.51
N ARG A 47 8.80 10.99 14.41
CA ARG A 47 8.97 12.44 14.36
C ARG A 47 7.68 13.19 14.02
N HIS A 48 6.73 12.49 13.40
CA HIS A 48 5.42 13.03 13.02
C HIS A 48 4.36 11.94 13.15
N GLU A 49 3.19 12.26 13.66
CA GLU A 49 2.13 11.27 13.92
C GLU A 49 1.56 10.66 12.64
N GLU A 50 1.62 11.37 11.52
CA GLU A 50 1.29 10.81 10.21
C GLU A 50 2.16 9.58 9.89
N SER A 51 3.47 9.65 10.20
CA SER A 51 4.36 8.48 10.11
C SER A 51 3.90 7.35 11.01
N ALA A 52 3.44 7.63 12.24
CA ALA A 52 2.93 6.60 13.14
C ALA A 52 1.71 5.87 12.55
N ALA A 53 0.77 6.61 11.97
CA ALA A 53 -0.41 6.05 11.33
C ALA A 53 -0.04 5.24 10.07
N PHE A 54 0.86 5.73 9.23
CA PHE A 54 1.38 4.96 8.09
C PHE A 54 2.18 3.72 8.55
N MET A 55 2.99 3.81 9.61
CA MET A 55 3.69 2.64 10.15
C MET A 55 2.71 1.59 10.67
N ALA A 56 1.64 1.98 11.37
CA ALA A 56 0.59 1.07 11.82
C ALA A 56 -0.12 0.41 10.63
N CYS A 57 -0.47 1.19 9.59
CA CYS A 57 -1.04 0.67 8.35
C CYS A 57 -0.07 -0.29 7.64
N GLY A 58 1.19 0.08 7.46
CA GLY A 58 2.22 -0.75 6.83
C GLY A 58 2.48 -2.05 7.61
N TYR A 59 2.57 -1.98 8.93
CA TYR A 59 2.70 -3.15 9.80
C TYR A 59 1.56 -4.14 9.57
N ALA A 60 0.32 -3.65 9.58
CA ALA A 60 -0.85 -4.49 9.36
C ALA A 60 -0.92 -5.03 7.92
N LYS A 61 -0.54 -4.24 6.90
CA LYS A 61 -0.45 -4.69 5.49
C LYS A 61 0.50 -5.87 5.30
N TYR A 62 1.66 -5.84 5.96
CA TYR A 62 2.69 -6.89 5.79
C TYR A 62 2.48 -8.10 6.71
N THR A 63 1.94 -7.90 7.92
CA THR A 63 1.81 -8.98 8.92
C THR A 63 0.41 -9.60 8.96
N GLY A 64 -0.62 -8.88 8.53
CA GLY A 64 -2.03 -9.24 8.77
C GLY A 64 -2.45 -9.12 10.25
N LYS A 65 -1.59 -8.60 11.13
CA LYS A 65 -1.88 -8.30 12.54
C LYS A 65 -2.55 -6.93 12.67
N LEU A 66 -3.08 -6.62 13.85
CA LEU A 66 -3.56 -5.27 14.17
C LEU A 66 -2.40 -4.28 14.24
N GLY A 67 -2.46 -3.21 13.46
CA GLY A 67 -1.55 -2.08 13.58
C GLY A 67 -2.05 -1.10 14.65
N VAL A 68 -1.17 -0.56 15.50
CA VAL A 68 -1.58 0.37 16.56
C VAL A 68 -0.76 1.66 16.48
N CYS A 69 -1.44 2.80 16.45
CA CYS A 69 -0.80 4.11 16.55
C CYS A 69 -1.35 4.93 17.71
N LEU A 70 -0.48 5.79 18.26
CA LEU A 70 -0.74 6.59 19.46
C LEU A 70 -0.33 8.04 19.23
N ALA A 71 -1.21 8.98 19.58
CA ALA A 71 -0.94 10.40 19.48
C ALA A 71 -1.52 11.18 20.66
N THR A 72 -0.91 12.33 20.95
CA THR A 72 -1.43 13.25 21.96
C THR A 72 -2.76 13.90 21.55
N SER A 73 -3.39 14.64 22.44
CA SER A 73 -4.57 15.44 22.19
C SER A 73 -4.35 16.53 21.13
N GLY A 74 -5.42 17.04 20.58
CA GLY A 74 -5.39 18.16 19.62
C GLY A 74 -4.61 17.83 18.35
N PRO A 75 -3.46 18.51 18.09
CA PRO A 75 -2.72 18.38 16.84
C PRO A 75 -2.23 16.96 16.59
N GLY A 76 -1.86 16.20 17.63
CA GLY A 76 -1.39 14.84 17.45
C GLY A 76 -2.46 13.93 16.85
N GLY A 77 -3.68 13.98 17.36
CA GLY A 77 -4.80 13.24 16.79
C GLY A 77 -5.13 13.66 15.36
N ILE A 78 -5.06 14.97 15.04
CA ILE A 78 -5.31 15.49 13.68
C ILE A 78 -4.31 14.90 12.68
N HIS A 79 -3.03 14.85 13.02
CA HIS A 79 -1.98 14.36 12.15
C HIS A 79 -2.10 12.87 11.78
N LEU A 80 -2.78 12.05 12.57
CA LEU A 80 -3.00 10.63 12.26
C LEU A 80 -3.85 10.39 11.02
N LEU A 81 -4.72 11.34 10.64
CA LEU A 81 -5.81 11.10 9.69
C LEU A 81 -5.35 10.60 8.33
N ASN A 82 -4.28 11.12 7.74
CA ASN A 82 -3.85 10.69 6.41
C ASN A 82 -3.51 9.20 6.37
N GLY A 83 -2.69 8.72 7.31
CA GLY A 83 -2.36 7.29 7.40
C GLY A 83 -3.55 6.40 7.78
N LEU A 84 -4.51 6.94 8.56
CA LEU A 84 -5.74 6.21 8.89
C LEU A 84 -6.70 6.11 7.71
N TYR A 85 -6.81 7.15 6.86
CA TYR A 85 -7.58 7.06 5.62
C TYR A 85 -6.97 6.04 4.64
N ASP A 86 -5.64 5.94 4.59
CA ASP A 86 -4.98 4.89 3.82
C ASP A 86 -5.39 3.49 4.31
N ALA A 87 -5.38 3.27 5.63
CA ALA A 87 -5.84 2.02 6.22
C ALA A 87 -7.32 1.75 5.93
N LYS A 88 -8.21 2.75 6.10
CA LYS A 88 -9.64 2.64 5.82
C LYS A 88 -9.91 2.21 4.38
N LEU A 89 -9.35 2.95 3.41
CA LEU A 89 -9.65 2.75 2.00
C LEU A 89 -9.08 1.43 1.46
N ASP A 90 -7.94 1.01 1.97
CA ASP A 90 -7.34 -0.27 1.60
C ASP A 90 -7.86 -1.45 2.45
N GLY A 91 -8.75 -1.20 3.43
CA GLY A 91 -9.32 -2.25 4.27
C GLY A 91 -8.28 -2.93 5.16
N ILE A 92 -7.56 -2.14 5.97
CA ILE A 92 -6.46 -2.58 6.83
C ILE A 92 -6.83 -2.38 8.30
N PRO A 93 -6.67 -3.39 9.18
CA PRO A 93 -7.02 -3.27 10.58
C PRO A 93 -6.02 -2.38 11.33
N VAL A 94 -6.46 -1.21 11.77
CA VAL A 94 -5.65 -0.27 12.56
C VAL A 94 -6.45 0.22 13.75
N LEU A 95 -5.84 0.21 14.94
CA LEU A 95 -6.32 0.88 16.14
C LEU A 95 -5.56 2.19 16.32
N ALA A 96 -6.26 3.30 16.29
CA ALA A 96 -5.75 4.61 16.65
C ALA A 96 -6.14 4.95 18.08
N ILE A 97 -5.19 5.42 18.87
CA ILE A 97 -5.42 5.89 20.24
C ILE A 97 -5.00 7.35 20.30
N SER A 98 -5.89 8.23 20.72
CA SER A 98 -5.58 9.64 20.93
C SER A 98 -5.84 10.08 22.36
N GLY A 99 -5.00 10.98 22.88
CA GLY A 99 -5.31 11.72 24.09
C GLY A 99 -6.51 12.67 23.88
N LEU A 100 -7.14 13.05 24.98
CA LEU A 100 -8.07 14.17 25.05
C LEU A 100 -7.72 15.04 26.24
N GLN A 101 -8.31 16.23 26.31
CA GLN A 101 -8.25 17.08 27.49
C GLN A 101 -8.90 16.42 28.72
N PHE A 102 -8.73 17.02 29.89
CA PHE A 102 -9.40 16.62 31.11
C PHE A 102 -10.89 16.42 30.86
N HIS A 103 -11.45 15.32 31.36
CA HIS A 103 -12.83 14.93 31.03
C HIS A 103 -13.88 16.01 31.35
N ASP A 104 -13.64 16.84 32.37
CA ASP A 104 -14.53 17.94 32.81
C ASP A 104 -14.23 19.29 32.12
N LEU A 105 -13.17 19.35 31.27
CA LEU A 105 -12.84 20.55 30.46
C LEU A 105 -13.12 20.37 28.96
N ILE A 106 -13.51 19.17 28.51
CA ILE A 106 -13.83 18.92 27.10
C ILE A 106 -14.99 19.81 26.67
N GLY A 107 -14.80 20.56 25.55
CA GLY A 107 -15.78 21.46 24.98
C GLY A 107 -15.80 22.85 25.61
N THR A 108 -14.81 23.20 26.42
CA THR A 108 -14.71 24.53 27.10
C THR A 108 -13.68 25.44 26.44
N TYR A 109 -13.13 25.06 25.26
CA TYR A 109 -12.10 25.80 24.53
C TYR A 109 -10.78 25.96 25.28
N THR A 110 -10.42 24.98 26.09
CA THR A 110 -9.10 24.91 26.72
C THR A 110 -8.02 24.49 25.71
N GLN A 111 -6.74 24.52 26.12
CA GLN A 111 -5.62 24.14 25.25
C GLN A 111 -5.82 22.75 24.63
N GLN A 112 -5.64 22.62 23.32
CA GLN A 112 -5.77 21.35 22.57
C GLN A 112 -7.17 20.70 22.65
N ASP A 113 -8.20 21.43 22.98
CA ASP A 113 -9.59 20.95 23.09
C ASP A 113 -10.20 20.74 21.69
N VAL A 114 -9.73 19.70 21.01
CA VAL A 114 -10.27 19.24 19.74
C VAL A 114 -11.17 18.04 19.98
N ALA A 115 -12.39 18.07 19.49
CA ALA A 115 -13.34 16.97 19.58
C ALA A 115 -12.92 15.82 18.65
N LEU A 116 -11.84 15.08 19.00
CA LEU A 116 -11.26 14.02 18.18
C LEU A 116 -12.25 12.87 17.96
N ASP A 117 -13.09 12.57 18.94
CA ASP A 117 -14.20 11.62 18.81
C ASP A 117 -15.21 12.01 17.70
N LYS A 118 -15.36 13.30 17.40
CA LYS A 118 -16.17 13.78 16.26
C LYS A 118 -15.37 13.81 14.96
N LEU A 119 -14.09 14.21 15.05
CA LEU A 119 -13.23 14.31 13.88
C LEU A 119 -13.02 12.94 13.20
N PHE A 120 -12.98 11.86 13.99
CA PHE A 120 -12.74 10.50 13.51
C PHE A 120 -14.01 9.76 13.03
N ILE A 121 -15.19 10.39 13.04
CA ILE A 121 -16.46 9.72 12.67
C ILE A 121 -16.41 9.11 11.27
N ASP A 122 -15.83 9.80 10.28
CA ASP A 122 -15.76 9.24 8.94
C ASP A 122 -14.66 8.18 8.81
N VAL A 123 -13.49 8.40 9.41
CA VAL A 123 -12.34 7.50 9.20
C VAL A 123 -12.46 6.17 9.94
N ALA A 124 -13.12 6.13 11.11
CA ALA A 124 -13.20 4.97 11.98
C ALA A 124 -14.59 4.32 11.98
N VAL A 125 -14.63 2.98 11.81
CA VAL A 125 -15.87 2.19 11.94
C VAL A 125 -16.29 1.95 13.39
N PHE A 126 -15.36 2.16 14.32
CA PHE A 126 -15.56 2.18 15.76
C PHE A 126 -14.83 3.40 16.31
N ASN A 127 -15.52 4.26 17.04
CA ASN A 127 -14.96 5.53 17.51
C ASN A 127 -15.62 5.90 18.84
N GLU A 128 -14.89 5.68 19.93
CA GLU A 128 -15.44 5.83 21.27
C GLU A 128 -14.50 6.58 22.22
N ARG A 129 -15.11 7.28 23.18
CA ARG A 129 -14.42 7.98 24.26
C ARG A 129 -14.42 7.14 25.52
N ILE A 130 -13.27 7.05 26.20
CA ILE A 130 -13.19 6.46 27.53
C ILE A 130 -13.87 7.37 28.54
N MET A 131 -14.85 6.84 29.28
CA MET A 131 -15.68 7.58 30.24
C MET A 131 -15.24 7.34 31.71
N GLY A 132 -14.25 6.48 31.95
CA GLY A 132 -13.74 6.18 33.27
C GLY A 132 -12.91 4.90 33.31
N PRO A 133 -12.18 4.62 34.39
CA PRO A 133 -11.27 3.48 34.48
C PRO A 133 -11.91 2.12 34.19
N THR A 134 -13.15 1.92 34.62
CA THR A 134 -13.88 0.66 34.44
C THR A 134 -14.48 0.48 33.04
N HIS A 135 -14.33 1.47 32.15
CA HIS A 135 -14.80 1.44 30.77
C HIS A 135 -13.72 0.94 29.81
N VAL A 136 -12.44 1.03 30.19
CA VAL A 136 -11.28 0.82 29.33
C VAL A 136 -11.23 -0.59 28.73
N GLU A 137 -11.32 -1.62 29.56
CA GLU A 137 -11.26 -3.03 29.13
C GLU A 137 -12.28 -3.32 28.01
N ASN A 138 -13.55 -2.96 28.25
CA ASN A 138 -14.63 -3.23 27.31
C ASN A 138 -14.44 -2.51 25.97
N ILE A 139 -14.00 -1.25 26.01
CA ILE A 139 -13.81 -0.44 24.80
C ILE A 139 -12.59 -0.90 24.02
N THR A 140 -11.51 -1.25 24.71
CA THR A 140 -10.30 -1.75 24.05
C THR A 140 -10.57 -3.08 23.35
N ASP A 141 -11.23 -4.02 24.02
CA ASP A 141 -11.61 -5.30 23.45
C ASP A 141 -12.51 -5.13 22.22
N LEU A 142 -13.50 -4.26 22.32
CA LEU A 142 -14.43 -4.04 21.22
C LEU A 142 -13.75 -3.31 20.05
N ALA A 143 -12.87 -2.35 20.32
CA ALA A 143 -12.11 -1.65 19.29
C ALA A 143 -11.18 -2.60 18.51
N CYS A 144 -10.38 -3.42 19.23
CA CYS A 144 -9.49 -4.42 18.61
C CYS A 144 -10.29 -5.43 17.75
N ARG A 145 -11.35 -5.97 18.32
CA ARG A 145 -12.23 -6.94 17.63
C ARG A 145 -12.88 -6.32 16.39
N THR A 146 -13.38 -5.08 16.49
CA THR A 146 -14.03 -4.40 15.38
C THR A 146 -13.04 -4.09 14.25
N ALA A 147 -11.84 -3.56 14.58
CA ALA A 147 -10.81 -3.31 13.59
C ALA A 147 -10.44 -4.59 12.81
N LEU A 148 -10.23 -5.69 13.52
CA LEU A 148 -9.89 -6.99 12.93
C LEU A 148 -11.04 -7.58 12.11
N ALA A 149 -12.29 -7.52 12.64
CA ALA A 149 -13.46 -8.13 11.99
C ALA A 149 -13.86 -7.41 10.70
N TYR A 150 -13.78 -6.09 10.69
CA TYR A 150 -14.16 -5.28 9.53
C TYR A 150 -12.98 -4.91 8.62
N HIS A 151 -11.75 -5.30 8.99
CA HIS A 151 -10.52 -4.88 8.28
C HIS A 151 -10.51 -3.37 8.08
N ASN A 152 -10.64 -2.61 9.17
CA ASN A 152 -10.83 -1.16 9.10
C ASN A 152 -10.24 -0.47 10.34
N VAL A 153 -10.40 0.85 10.41
CA VAL A 153 -9.89 1.68 11.50
C VAL A 153 -10.87 1.66 12.68
N ALA A 154 -10.33 1.45 13.89
CA ALA A 154 -10.98 1.76 15.15
C ALA A 154 -10.24 2.90 15.86
N HIS A 155 -10.95 3.73 16.62
CA HIS A 155 -10.39 4.84 17.37
C HIS A 155 -10.87 4.84 18.82
N ILE A 156 -9.93 5.09 19.73
CA ILE A 156 -10.19 5.32 21.15
C ILE A 156 -9.68 6.71 21.52
N ALA A 157 -10.56 7.57 22.00
CA ALA A 157 -10.21 8.86 22.56
C ALA A 157 -10.14 8.75 24.09
N PHE A 158 -8.98 9.05 24.69
CA PHE A 158 -8.71 8.78 26.11
C PHE A 158 -8.36 10.07 26.86
N PRO A 159 -9.28 10.64 27.69
CA PRO A 159 -9.01 11.83 28.49
C PRO A 159 -7.80 11.65 29.42
N VAL A 160 -6.92 12.65 29.46
CA VAL A 160 -5.61 12.57 30.12
C VAL A 160 -5.72 12.28 31.63
N ASP A 161 -6.66 12.91 32.31
CA ASP A 161 -6.87 12.70 33.75
C ASP A 161 -7.46 11.33 34.07
N ILE A 162 -8.29 10.76 33.18
CA ILE A 162 -8.81 9.40 33.35
C ILE A 162 -7.69 8.36 33.22
N GLN A 163 -6.66 8.61 32.40
CA GLN A 163 -5.53 7.67 32.23
C GLN A 163 -4.84 7.33 33.56
N GLU A 164 -4.73 8.31 34.47
CA GLU A 164 -4.07 8.17 35.77
C GLU A 164 -4.98 7.68 36.90
N MET A 165 -6.29 7.64 36.64
CA MET A 165 -7.25 7.17 37.66
C MET A 165 -7.06 5.69 37.98
N GLU A 166 -7.04 5.36 39.28
CA GLU A 166 -6.96 3.98 39.76
C GLU A 166 -8.25 3.19 39.51
N LEU A 167 -8.12 1.95 39.05
CA LEU A 167 -9.24 1.02 38.92
C LEU A 167 -9.69 0.52 40.33
N LYS A 168 -10.83 1.04 40.81
CA LYS A 168 -11.42 0.64 42.11
C LYS A 168 -12.71 -0.14 41.91
N LYS A 169 -12.92 -1.22 42.68
CA LYS A 169 -14.13 -2.07 42.59
C LYS A 169 -15.45 -1.28 42.71
N ARG A 170 -15.47 -0.23 43.56
CA ARG A 170 -16.65 0.61 43.78
C ARG A 170 -17.06 1.50 42.61
N GLN A 171 -16.21 1.65 41.62
CA GLN A 171 -16.50 2.47 40.43
C GLN A 171 -17.26 1.69 39.35
N ARG A 172 -17.29 0.37 39.39
CA ARG A 172 -18.06 -0.44 38.42
C ARG A 172 -19.57 -0.37 38.74
N SER A 173 -20.37 -0.22 37.72
CA SER A 173 -21.81 -0.41 37.84
C SER A 173 -22.13 -1.87 38.19
N LYS A 174 -23.33 -2.10 38.72
CA LYS A 174 -23.78 -3.46 39.06
C LYS A 174 -23.85 -4.44 37.88
N ARG A 175 -23.88 -3.89 36.64
CA ARG A 175 -23.98 -4.68 35.41
C ARG A 175 -22.64 -4.87 34.68
N ASN A 176 -21.62 -4.10 35.04
CA ASN A 176 -20.28 -4.24 34.48
C ASN A 176 -19.44 -5.17 35.38
N LEU A 177 -19.37 -6.43 34.99
CA LEU A 177 -18.59 -7.44 35.70
C LEU A 177 -17.14 -7.45 35.22
N PRO A 178 -16.12 -7.61 36.08
CA PRO A 178 -14.73 -7.78 35.67
C PRO A 178 -14.56 -8.97 34.74
N HIS A 179 -13.72 -8.80 33.71
CA HIS A 179 -13.30 -9.87 32.79
C HIS A 179 -14.49 -10.61 32.14
N HIS A 180 -15.56 -9.88 31.77
CA HIS A 180 -16.72 -10.46 31.08
C HIS A 180 -16.57 -10.39 29.55
N THR A 181 -15.55 -9.73 29.04
CA THR A 181 -15.16 -9.76 27.64
C THR A 181 -13.98 -10.70 27.44
N SER A 182 -13.67 -11.03 26.19
CA SER A 182 -12.60 -11.95 25.83
C SER A 182 -11.75 -11.35 24.72
N ASP A 183 -10.45 -11.55 24.76
CA ASP A 183 -9.44 -11.26 23.75
C ASP A 183 -9.46 -12.27 22.59
N VAL A 184 -10.30 -13.29 22.67
CA VAL A 184 -10.40 -14.31 21.63
C VAL A 184 -11.05 -13.75 20.38
N TYR A 185 -10.32 -13.80 19.29
CA TYR A 185 -10.80 -13.50 17.94
C TYR A 185 -10.57 -14.69 17.02
N SER A 186 -11.66 -15.29 16.55
CA SER A 186 -11.58 -16.36 15.56
C SER A 186 -11.56 -15.79 14.13
N ARG A 187 -10.46 -16.00 13.43
CA ARG A 187 -10.37 -15.76 11.99
C ARG A 187 -11.03 -16.95 11.26
N SER A 188 -12.36 -17.08 11.38
CA SER A 188 -13.07 -18.07 10.58
C SER A 188 -13.03 -17.63 9.11
N ALA A 189 -12.53 -18.49 8.22
CA ALA A 189 -12.65 -18.27 6.80
C ALA A 189 -14.13 -18.32 6.40
N ARG A 190 -14.66 -17.23 5.82
CA ARG A 190 -15.95 -17.27 5.16
C ARG A 190 -15.83 -18.11 3.90
N LEU A 191 -16.77 -19.01 3.70
CA LEU A 191 -16.94 -19.75 2.46
C LEU A 191 -18.29 -19.39 1.85
N PRO A 192 -18.37 -19.25 0.51
CA PRO A 192 -19.64 -19.07 -0.19
C PRO A 192 -20.55 -20.31 -0.07
N ASP A 193 -21.82 -20.13 -0.38
CA ASP A 193 -22.76 -21.24 -0.50
C ASP A 193 -22.37 -22.18 -1.66
N THR A 194 -22.59 -23.47 -1.49
CA THR A 194 -22.27 -24.48 -2.51
C THR A 194 -23.01 -24.25 -3.85
N ARG A 195 -24.22 -23.70 -3.79
CA ARG A 195 -24.97 -23.34 -5.00
C ARG A 195 -24.28 -22.23 -5.77
N ASP A 196 -23.84 -21.18 -5.07
CA ASP A 196 -23.16 -20.05 -5.69
C ASP A 196 -21.78 -20.46 -6.27
N LEU A 197 -21.08 -21.39 -5.60
CA LEU A 197 -19.86 -22.02 -6.14
C LEU A 197 -20.14 -22.79 -7.44
N GLN A 198 -21.24 -23.55 -7.51
CA GLN A 198 -21.61 -24.29 -8.72
C GLN A 198 -22.01 -23.34 -9.87
N GLU A 199 -22.81 -22.30 -9.60
CA GLU A 199 -23.15 -21.29 -10.59
C GLU A 199 -21.88 -20.55 -11.13
N ALA A 200 -20.94 -20.21 -10.26
CA ALA A 200 -19.66 -19.64 -10.65
C ALA A 200 -18.85 -20.59 -11.54
N ALA A 201 -18.77 -21.87 -11.17
CA ALA A 201 -18.09 -22.89 -11.95
C ALA A 201 -18.72 -23.06 -13.33
N ASP A 202 -20.04 -23.05 -13.44
CA ASP A 202 -20.77 -23.17 -14.72
C ASP A 202 -20.42 -22.00 -15.65
N ILE A 203 -20.36 -20.76 -15.11
CA ILE A 203 -19.93 -19.56 -15.87
C ILE A 203 -18.49 -19.71 -16.36
N LEU A 204 -17.57 -20.08 -15.47
CA LEU A 204 -16.15 -20.21 -15.78
C LEU A 204 -15.88 -21.35 -16.78
N ASN A 205 -16.58 -22.48 -16.65
CA ASN A 205 -16.47 -23.61 -17.56
C ASN A 205 -17.01 -23.27 -18.96
N ALA A 206 -18.08 -22.49 -19.06
CA ALA A 206 -18.65 -22.06 -20.33
C ALA A 206 -17.82 -21.00 -21.06
N GLY A 207 -17.05 -20.17 -20.34
CA GLY A 207 -16.22 -19.12 -20.92
C GLY A 207 -15.15 -19.66 -21.87
N LYS A 208 -14.88 -18.98 -22.97
CA LYS A 208 -13.84 -19.35 -23.94
C LYS A 208 -12.54 -18.57 -23.71
N LYS A 209 -12.67 -17.30 -23.33
CA LYS A 209 -11.56 -16.38 -23.06
C LYS A 209 -11.69 -15.87 -21.62
N VAL A 210 -11.31 -16.70 -20.66
CA VAL A 210 -11.38 -16.34 -19.24
C VAL A 210 -10.17 -15.51 -18.87
N ALA A 211 -10.38 -14.35 -18.22
CA ALA A 211 -9.32 -13.56 -17.59
C ALA A 211 -9.52 -13.54 -16.06
N ILE A 212 -8.41 -13.53 -15.30
CA ILE A 212 -8.44 -13.46 -13.83
C ILE A 212 -7.84 -12.11 -13.42
N LEU A 213 -8.60 -11.28 -12.67
CA LEU A 213 -8.11 -10.05 -12.07
C LEU A 213 -7.80 -10.29 -10.58
N ALA A 214 -6.52 -10.39 -10.23
CA ALA A 214 -6.05 -10.62 -8.87
C ALA A 214 -5.70 -9.29 -8.16
N GLY A 215 -6.32 -9.04 -7.02
CA GLY A 215 -6.05 -7.88 -6.18
C GLY A 215 -5.34 -8.22 -4.87
N ARG A 216 -5.38 -7.29 -3.91
CA ARG A 216 -4.77 -7.45 -2.58
C ARG A 216 -5.31 -8.66 -1.82
N GLY A 217 -6.60 -8.93 -1.93
CA GLY A 217 -7.25 -10.08 -1.26
C GLY A 217 -6.76 -11.44 -1.78
N ALA A 218 -6.00 -11.47 -2.87
CA ALA A 218 -5.43 -12.69 -3.46
C ALA A 218 -3.95 -12.92 -3.11
N LEU A 219 -3.30 -12.04 -2.31
CA LEU A 219 -1.86 -12.13 -2.00
C LEU A 219 -1.43 -13.46 -1.36
N ASN A 220 -2.33 -14.13 -0.64
CA ASN A 220 -2.04 -15.41 0.02
C ASN A 220 -2.55 -16.64 -0.76
N ALA A 221 -2.96 -16.46 -2.02
CA ALA A 221 -3.58 -17.49 -2.85
C ALA A 221 -2.81 -17.77 -4.16
N THR A 222 -1.48 -17.60 -4.16
CA THR A 222 -0.64 -17.73 -5.36
C THR A 222 -0.81 -19.09 -6.03
N ASP A 223 -0.70 -20.19 -5.27
CA ASP A 223 -0.76 -21.54 -5.81
C ASP A 223 -2.18 -21.85 -6.36
N GLU A 224 -3.20 -21.40 -5.65
CA GLU A 224 -4.60 -21.56 -6.06
C GLU A 224 -4.93 -20.76 -7.33
N LEU A 225 -4.36 -19.53 -7.45
CA LEU A 225 -4.51 -18.71 -8.66
C LEU A 225 -3.82 -19.36 -9.87
N GLU A 226 -2.60 -19.88 -9.70
CA GLU A 226 -1.86 -20.53 -10.78
C GLU A 226 -2.54 -21.84 -11.19
N GLN A 227 -3.07 -22.61 -10.24
CA GLN A 227 -3.86 -23.82 -10.53
C GLN A 227 -5.14 -23.50 -11.31
N MET A 228 -5.86 -22.47 -10.90
CA MET A 228 -7.06 -21.97 -11.58
C MET A 228 -6.75 -21.53 -13.01
N ALA A 229 -5.67 -20.75 -13.18
CA ALA A 229 -5.20 -20.28 -14.48
C ALA A 229 -4.80 -21.42 -15.41
N GLU A 230 -4.15 -22.46 -14.87
CA GLU A 230 -3.83 -23.68 -15.64
C GLU A 230 -5.09 -24.42 -16.11
N LEU A 231 -6.06 -24.62 -15.24
CA LEU A 231 -7.31 -25.30 -15.60
C LEU A 231 -8.09 -24.52 -16.68
N LEU A 232 -8.25 -23.23 -16.49
CA LEU A 232 -9.07 -22.39 -17.36
C LEU A 232 -8.35 -21.87 -18.62
N GLY A 233 -7.03 -22.10 -18.77
CA GLY A 233 -6.25 -21.46 -19.83
C GLY A 233 -6.31 -19.93 -19.74
N ALA A 234 -6.30 -19.39 -18.53
CA ALA A 234 -6.61 -18.00 -18.24
C ALA A 234 -5.35 -17.17 -17.89
N PRO A 235 -5.14 -15.99 -18.49
CA PRO A 235 -4.16 -15.05 -18.03
C PRO A 235 -4.58 -14.40 -16.69
N ILE A 236 -3.58 -14.17 -15.80
CA ILE A 236 -3.74 -13.47 -14.52
C ILE A 236 -3.27 -12.03 -14.67
N VAL A 237 -4.20 -11.11 -14.57
CA VAL A 237 -4.01 -9.66 -14.56
C VAL A 237 -3.93 -9.20 -13.11
N LYS A 238 -2.99 -8.33 -12.74
CA LYS A 238 -2.79 -7.88 -11.36
C LYS A 238 -3.24 -6.43 -11.16
N ALA A 239 -4.09 -6.19 -10.16
CA ALA A 239 -4.27 -4.84 -9.63
C ALA A 239 -2.99 -4.39 -8.90
N LEU A 240 -2.79 -3.08 -8.73
CA LEU A 240 -1.54 -2.53 -8.19
C LEU A 240 -1.17 -3.11 -6.80
N LEU A 241 -2.12 -3.17 -5.87
CA LEU A 241 -1.93 -3.79 -4.55
C LEU A 241 -1.81 -5.33 -4.61
N GLY A 242 -2.17 -5.94 -5.73
CA GLY A 242 -2.00 -7.36 -6.02
C GLY A 242 -0.68 -7.70 -6.71
N LYS A 243 0.31 -6.79 -6.77
CA LYS A 243 1.57 -6.98 -7.49
C LYS A 243 2.27 -8.31 -7.14
N ALA A 244 2.21 -8.73 -5.89
CA ALA A 244 2.81 -9.98 -5.41
C ALA A 244 1.82 -11.16 -5.37
N ALA A 245 0.60 -11.05 -5.88
CA ALA A 245 -0.39 -12.14 -5.86
C ALA A 245 0.10 -13.38 -6.62
N VAL A 246 0.79 -13.16 -7.74
CA VAL A 246 1.62 -14.17 -8.43
C VAL A 246 2.95 -13.53 -8.83
N PRO A 247 4.07 -14.29 -8.87
CA PRO A 247 5.36 -13.75 -9.27
C PRO A 247 5.35 -13.36 -10.75
N ASP A 248 6.20 -12.39 -11.14
CA ASP A 248 6.25 -11.89 -12.53
C ASP A 248 6.92 -12.87 -13.51
N ASP A 249 7.52 -13.95 -13.02
CA ASP A 249 8.04 -15.08 -13.82
C ASP A 249 7.01 -16.23 -13.94
N SER A 250 5.82 -16.10 -13.35
CA SER A 250 4.72 -17.04 -13.56
C SER A 250 4.30 -17.04 -15.03
N PRO A 251 4.12 -18.22 -15.65
CA PRO A 251 3.69 -18.30 -17.05
C PRO A 251 2.25 -17.85 -17.29
N TYR A 252 1.52 -17.58 -16.21
CA TYR A 252 0.10 -17.17 -16.29
C TYR A 252 -0.09 -15.67 -16.16
N THR A 253 0.86 -14.90 -15.62
CA THR A 253 0.64 -13.47 -15.38
C THR A 253 0.93 -12.61 -16.59
N THR A 254 0.06 -11.60 -16.80
CA THR A 254 0.26 -10.51 -17.74
C THR A 254 0.78 -9.22 -17.08
N GLY A 255 1.07 -9.28 -15.77
CA GLY A 255 1.51 -8.09 -15.01
C GLY A 255 0.35 -7.21 -14.55
N GLY A 256 0.61 -5.92 -14.35
CA GLY A 256 -0.36 -4.97 -13.84
C GLY A 256 -1.36 -4.47 -14.87
N ILE A 257 -2.51 -3.92 -14.40
CA ILE A 257 -3.54 -3.25 -15.21
C ILE A 257 -3.58 -1.75 -14.92
N GLY A 258 -4.18 -0.98 -15.80
CA GLY A 258 -4.37 0.46 -15.67
C GLY A 258 -3.27 1.30 -16.31
N LEU A 259 -3.20 2.59 -15.97
CA LEU A 259 -2.19 3.51 -16.50
C LEU A 259 -0.75 3.02 -16.27
N LEU A 260 -0.53 2.33 -15.15
CA LEU A 260 0.77 1.78 -14.74
C LEU A 260 0.98 0.34 -15.20
N GLY A 261 0.00 -0.22 -15.89
CA GLY A 261 -0.03 -1.61 -16.30
C GLY A 261 0.78 -1.95 -17.53
N THR A 262 0.57 -3.15 -18.02
CA THR A 262 1.21 -3.72 -19.20
C THR A 262 0.23 -3.75 -20.37
N ARG A 263 0.74 -3.77 -21.59
CA ARG A 263 -0.07 -3.94 -22.80
C ARG A 263 -0.80 -5.29 -22.82
N PRO A 264 -0.17 -6.44 -22.51
CA PRO A 264 -0.86 -7.72 -22.47
C PRO A 264 -2.01 -7.79 -21.45
N SER A 265 -1.89 -7.11 -20.30
CA SER A 265 -3.00 -7.02 -19.34
C SER A 265 -4.20 -6.27 -19.91
N GLN A 266 -3.95 -5.17 -20.59
CA GLN A 266 -5.02 -4.40 -21.21
C GLN A 266 -5.70 -5.19 -22.33
N GLU A 267 -4.93 -5.88 -23.19
CA GLU A 267 -5.44 -6.74 -24.25
C GLU A 267 -6.27 -7.91 -23.68
N ALA A 268 -5.81 -8.54 -22.59
CA ALA A 268 -6.56 -9.59 -21.92
C ALA A 268 -7.92 -9.10 -21.40
N MET A 269 -7.99 -7.88 -20.84
CA MET A 269 -9.25 -7.29 -20.36
C MET A 269 -10.17 -6.84 -21.52
N GLU A 270 -9.60 -6.34 -22.63
CA GLU A 270 -10.36 -5.93 -23.81
C GLU A 270 -10.98 -7.12 -24.56
N ASP A 271 -10.36 -8.31 -24.52
CA ASP A 271 -10.70 -9.47 -25.34
C ASP A 271 -11.44 -10.60 -24.58
N CYS A 272 -11.46 -10.58 -23.24
CA CYS A 272 -12.09 -11.65 -22.46
C CYS A 272 -13.62 -11.66 -22.63
N ASP A 273 -14.19 -12.88 -22.61
CA ASP A 273 -15.65 -13.12 -22.56
C ASP A 273 -16.13 -13.53 -21.17
N THR A 274 -15.21 -13.79 -20.26
CA THR A 274 -15.49 -14.17 -18.87
C THR A 274 -14.42 -13.59 -17.96
N LEU A 275 -14.83 -12.91 -16.89
CA LEU A 275 -13.94 -12.25 -15.94
C LEU A 275 -14.13 -12.82 -14.53
N LEU A 276 -13.07 -13.38 -13.96
CA LEU A 276 -12.99 -13.74 -12.55
C LEU A 276 -12.22 -12.66 -11.79
N ILE A 277 -12.88 -11.96 -10.87
CA ILE A 277 -12.26 -10.95 -9.99
C ILE A 277 -11.98 -11.61 -8.63
N VAL A 278 -10.72 -11.59 -8.18
CA VAL A 278 -10.29 -12.21 -6.92
C VAL A 278 -9.71 -11.17 -5.98
N GLY A 279 -10.48 -10.80 -4.95
CA GLY A 279 -10.06 -9.88 -3.90
C GLY A 279 -9.58 -8.53 -4.42
N SER A 280 -10.29 -7.96 -5.40
CA SER A 280 -9.93 -6.70 -6.05
C SER A 280 -11.12 -5.76 -6.16
N SER A 281 -10.89 -4.51 -5.72
CA SER A 281 -11.75 -3.36 -5.99
C SER A 281 -11.02 -2.32 -6.86
N PHE A 282 -10.28 -2.77 -7.87
CA PHE A 282 -9.52 -1.91 -8.80
C PHE A 282 -10.38 -0.74 -9.30
N PRO A 283 -9.98 0.53 -9.06
CA PRO A 283 -10.91 1.66 -9.15
C PRO A 283 -11.18 2.19 -10.56
N TYR A 284 -10.30 1.89 -11.52
CA TYR A 284 -10.33 2.52 -12.85
C TYR A 284 -11.16 1.68 -13.83
N ILE A 285 -12.47 1.97 -13.89
CA ILE A 285 -13.45 1.20 -14.68
C ILE A 285 -13.19 1.25 -16.19
N GLU A 286 -12.49 2.28 -16.68
CA GLU A 286 -12.11 2.42 -18.09
C GLU A 286 -11.11 1.35 -18.58
N PHE A 287 -10.48 0.61 -17.68
CA PHE A 287 -9.59 -0.52 -18.00
C PHE A 287 -10.26 -1.88 -17.80
N MET A 288 -11.51 -1.90 -17.33
CA MET A 288 -12.31 -3.12 -17.23
C MET A 288 -12.90 -3.49 -18.60
N PRO A 289 -13.35 -4.72 -18.83
CA PRO A 289 -14.12 -5.07 -20.02
C PRO A 289 -15.35 -4.17 -20.14
N LYS A 290 -15.82 -3.93 -21.35
CA LYS A 290 -17.06 -3.15 -21.53
C LYS A 290 -18.25 -3.87 -20.86
N PRO A 291 -19.20 -3.14 -20.27
CA PRO A 291 -20.41 -3.76 -19.73
C PRO A 291 -21.11 -4.63 -20.78
N GLY A 292 -21.40 -5.89 -20.42
CA GLY A 292 -22.00 -6.89 -21.32
C GLY A 292 -21.01 -7.62 -22.26
N GLN A 293 -19.72 -7.27 -22.25
CA GLN A 293 -18.67 -7.97 -23.01
C GLN A 293 -18.34 -9.32 -22.37
N ALA A 294 -18.12 -9.34 -21.06
CA ALA A 294 -17.72 -10.53 -20.32
C ALA A 294 -18.73 -10.86 -19.21
N ARG A 295 -18.96 -12.16 -18.97
CA ARG A 295 -19.68 -12.63 -17.80
C ARG A 295 -18.79 -12.49 -16.57
N GLY A 296 -19.31 -11.92 -15.48
CA GLY A 296 -18.52 -11.60 -14.29
C GLY A 296 -18.77 -12.58 -13.14
N VAL A 297 -17.68 -13.06 -12.53
CA VAL A 297 -17.66 -13.75 -11.23
C VAL A 297 -16.72 -13.00 -10.31
N GLN A 298 -17.11 -12.73 -9.06
CA GLN A 298 -16.24 -12.02 -8.11
C GLN A 298 -16.14 -12.77 -6.78
N ILE A 299 -14.92 -12.94 -6.29
CA ILE A 299 -14.61 -13.40 -4.94
C ILE A 299 -14.21 -12.18 -4.11
N GLU A 300 -14.94 -11.90 -3.04
CA GLU A 300 -14.70 -10.72 -2.19
C GLU A 300 -15.06 -11.02 -0.74
N LEU A 301 -14.26 -10.54 0.20
CA LEU A 301 -14.50 -10.73 1.63
C LEU A 301 -15.61 -9.81 2.17
N ASP A 302 -15.66 -8.57 1.67
CA ASP A 302 -16.66 -7.55 2.05
C ASP A 302 -17.79 -7.49 1.02
N PRO A 303 -19.00 -7.96 1.37
CA PRO A 303 -20.12 -7.99 0.44
C PRO A 303 -20.51 -6.61 -0.10
N LYS A 304 -20.17 -5.52 0.58
CA LYS A 304 -20.41 -4.15 0.09
C LYS A 304 -19.58 -3.80 -1.15
N ARG A 305 -18.49 -4.51 -1.40
CA ARG A 305 -17.61 -4.29 -2.56
C ARG A 305 -17.96 -5.15 -3.77
N MET A 306 -18.95 -6.03 -3.63
CA MET A 306 -19.39 -6.90 -4.71
C MET A 306 -20.03 -6.10 -5.85
N GLY A 307 -19.57 -6.32 -7.08
CA GLY A 307 -20.12 -5.68 -8.28
C GLY A 307 -19.85 -4.17 -8.42
N LEU A 308 -19.04 -3.55 -7.55
CA LEU A 308 -18.81 -2.10 -7.57
C LEU A 308 -18.06 -1.59 -8.82
N ARG A 309 -17.28 -2.45 -9.47
CA ARG A 309 -16.38 -2.03 -10.56
C ARG A 309 -16.68 -2.68 -11.89
N TYR A 310 -17.39 -3.81 -11.84
CA TYR A 310 -17.84 -4.54 -13.01
C TYR A 310 -19.16 -5.27 -12.67
N PRO A 311 -20.14 -5.33 -13.57
CA PRO A 311 -21.34 -6.13 -13.36
C PRO A 311 -20.98 -7.60 -13.23
N VAL A 312 -21.33 -8.22 -12.11
CA VAL A 312 -21.08 -9.63 -11.85
C VAL A 312 -22.40 -10.40 -11.82
N GLU A 313 -22.42 -11.61 -12.38
CA GLU A 313 -23.58 -12.49 -12.35
C GLU A 313 -23.59 -13.31 -11.06
N VAL A 314 -22.40 -13.70 -10.56
CA VAL A 314 -22.25 -14.45 -9.32
C VAL A 314 -21.22 -13.79 -8.42
N GLY A 315 -21.61 -13.52 -7.19
CA GLY A 315 -20.76 -12.99 -6.13
C GLY A 315 -20.47 -14.04 -5.06
N LEU A 316 -19.20 -14.39 -4.88
CA LEU A 316 -18.72 -15.35 -3.89
C LEU A 316 -18.16 -14.59 -2.67
N VAL A 317 -18.97 -14.46 -1.61
CA VAL A 317 -18.54 -13.77 -0.38
C VAL A 317 -17.69 -14.71 0.46
N GLY A 318 -16.37 -14.55 0.42
CA GLY A 318 -15.47 -15.45 1.11
C GLY A 318 -14.00 -15.05 1.05
N ASP A 319 -13.18 -15.77 1.84
CA ASP A 319 -11.73 -15.71 1.74
C ASP A 319 -11.26 -16.24 0.39
N SER A 320 -10.39 -15.47 -0.30
CA SER A 320 -9.99 -15.81 -1.66
C SER A 320 -9.34 -17.19 -1.77
N ARG A 321 -8.40 -17.51 -0.88
CA ARG A 321 -7.67 -18.79 -0.92
C ARG A 321 -8.60 -19.98 -0.74
N ASN A 322 -9.44 -19.92 0.30
CA ASN A 322 -10.35 -21.01 0.63
C ASN A 322 -11.45 -21.14 -0.43
N THR A 323 -12.00 -20.02 -0.92
CA THR A 323 -13.00 -20.04 -2.00
C THR A 323 -12.44 -20.63 -3.30
N LEU A 324 -11.20 -20.28 -3.67
CA LEU A 324 -10.54 -20.86 -4.85
C LEU A 324 -10.32 -22.37 -4.69
N ARG A 325 -9.99 -22.85 -3.48
CA ARG A 325 -9.85 -24.30 -3.20
C ARG A 325 -11.16 -25.06 -3.39
N GLU A 326 -12.26 -24.49 -2.93
CA GLU A 326 -13.60 -25.11 -3.09
C GLU A 326 -14.10 -25.01 -4.54
N LEU A 327 -13.75 -23.94 -5.26
CA LEU A 327 -14.18 -23.74 -6.64
C LEU A 327 -13.38 -24.61 -7.64
N THR A 328 -12.09 -24.81 -7.41
CA THR A 328 -11.18 -25.53 -8.31
C THR A 328 -11.66 -26.94 -8.69
N PRO A 329 -12.15 -27.80 -7.78
CA PRO A 329 -12.65 -29.13 -8.12
C PRO A 329 -13.87 -29.15 -9.03
N LEU A 330 -14.62 -28.05 -9.12
CA LEU A 330 -15.81 -27.91 -9.96
C LEU A 330 -15.48 -27.47 -11.39
N LEU A 331 -14.21 -27.12 -11.65
CA LEU A 331 -13.76 -26.63 -12.95
C LEU A 331 -13.28 -27.76 -13.85
N GLN A 332 -13.50 -27.54 -15.15
CA GLN A 332 -13.04 -28.42 -16.21
C GLN A 332 -11.83 -27.84 -16.90
N ARG A 333 -10.82 -28.67 -17.16
CA ARG A 333 -9.64 -28.26 -17.91
C ARG A 333 -10.02 -27.93 -19.36
N LYS A 334 -9.66 -26.72 -19.79
CA LYS A 334 -9.90 -26.28 -21.17
C LYS A 334 -8.78 -26.76 -22.10
N ASP A 335 -9.16 -27.32 -23.24
CA ASP A 335 -8.22 -27.76 -24.29
C ASP A 335 -7.71 -26.60 -25.13
N ASP A 336 -8.56 -25.61 -25.42
CA ASP A 336 -8.15 -24.37 -26.12
C ASP A 336 -7.36 -23.47 -25.18
N ARG A 337 -6.08 -23.31 -25.48
CA ARG A 337 -5.13 -22.49 -24.73
C ARG A 337 -4.72 -21.22 -25.49
N SER A 338 -5.35 -20.95 -26.63
CA SER A 338 -4.95 -19.87 -27.54
C SER A 338 -4.93 -18.50 -26.87
N PHE A 339 -5.90 -18.20 -25.99
CA PHE A 339 -5.98 -16.95 -25.27
C PHE A 339 -4.81 -16.75 -24.28
N LEU A 340 -4.48 -17.79 -23.51
CA LEU A 340 -3.31 -17.77 -22.62
C LEU A 340 -2.00 -17.69 -23.42
N GLN A 341 -1.88 -18.44 -24.52
CA GLN A 341 -0.67 -18.42 -25.36
C GLN A 341 -0.43 -17.04 -25.99
N ALA A 342 -1.49 -16.36 -26.43
CA ALA A 342 -1.40 -14.99 -26.93
C ALA A 342 -0.90 -14.03 -25.83
N ALA A 343 -1.43 -14.15 -24.60
CA ALA A 343 -0.99 -13.38 -23.45
C ALA A 343 0.49 -13.64 -23.10
N GLN A 344 0.94 -14.90 -23.13
CA GLN A 344 2.33 -15.30 -22.91
C GLN A 344 3.28 -14.71 -23.97
N ALA A 345 2.90 -14.75 -25.24
CA ALA A 345 3.66 -14.12 -26.32
C ALA A 345 3.77 -12.60 -26.11
N GLY A 346 2.66 -11.95 -25.81
CA GLY A 346 2.65 -10.52 -25.50
C GLY A 346 3.53 -10.15 -24.29
N MET A 347 3.59 -10.99 -23.26
CA MET A 347 4.49 -10.76 -22.11
C MET A 347 5.97 -10.92 -22.45
N LYS A 348 6.31 -11.84 -23.32
CA LYS A 348 7.68 -11.97 -23.83
C LYS A 348 8.13 -10.68 -24.53
N ASP A 349 7.30 -10.17 -25.43
CA ASP A 349 7.58 -8.91 -26.14
C ASP A 349 7.63 -7.72 -25.19
N TRP A 350 6.71 -7.66 -24.22
CA TRP A 350 6.69 -6.63 -23.18
C TRP A 350 7.99 -6.58 -22.38
N TRP A 351 8.48 -7.74 -21.92
CA TRP A 351 9.73 -7.79 -21.15
C TRP A 351 10.94 -7.41 -21.99
N ALA A 352 10.98 -7.75 -23.29
CA ALA A 352 12.02 -7.30 -24.19
C ALA A 352 12.06 -5.76 -24.31
N VAL A 353 10.88 -5.12 -24.41
CA VAL A 353 10.79 -3.65 -24.41
C VAL A 353 11.24 -3.07 -23.06
N MET A 354 10.81 -3.64 -21.93
CA MET A 354 11.22 -3.17 -20.61
C MET A 354 12.73 -3.28 -20.38
N GLU A 355 13.34 -4.35 -20.81
CA GLU A 355 14.80 -4.52 -20.76
C GLU A 355 15.53 -3.49 -21.63
N LYS A 356 15.07 -3.29 -22.85
CA LYS A 356 15.61 -2.30 -23.78
C LYS A 356 15.56 -0.87 -23.19
N ARG A 357 14.46 -0.53 -22.49
CA ARG A 357 14.32 0.76 -21.79
C ARG A 357 15.26 0.86 -20.58
N ALA A 358 15.42 -0.21 -19.83
CA ALA A 358 16.19 -0.26 -18.59
C ALA A 358 17.70 -0.38 -18.78
N THR A 359 18.15 -0.79 -19.98
CA THR A 359 19.58 -0.90 -20.32
C THR A 359 20.13 0.31 -21.07
N ARG A 360 19.36 1.40 -21.14
CA ARG A 360 19.78 2.67 -21.75
C ARG A 360 20.96 3.29 -20.99
N ARG A 361 21.84 3.95 -21.73
CA ARG A 361 23.03 4.65 -21.21
C ARG A 361 22.98 6.15 -21.50
N ASP A 362 21.78 6.67 -21.81
CA ASP A 362 21.58 8.10 -22.04
C ASP A 362 21.86 8.91 -20.77
N LYS A 363 22.36 10.10 -20.94
CA LYS A 363 22.53 11.09 -19.89
C LYS A 363 21.63 12.29 -20.18
N PRO A 364 20.81 12.74 -19.22
CA PRO A 364 20.63 12.23 -17.85
C PRO A 364 20.11 10.79 -17.78
N MET A 365 20.48 10.05 -16.71
CA MET A 365 20.07 8.67 -16.46
C MET A 365 18.53 8.54 -16.45
N LYS A 366 18.01 7.46 -17.03
CA LYS A 366 16.58 7.22 -17.04
C LYS A 366 16.10 6.47 -15.78
N PRO A 367 14.92 6.81 -15.23
CA PRO A 367 14.42 6.19 -13.99
C PRO A 367 14.21 4.68 -14.10
N GLN A 368 13.94 4.16 -15.33
CA GLN A 368 13.83 2.73 -15.58
C GLN A 368 15.13 1.97 -15.26
N VAL A 369 16.30 2.60 -15.46
CA VAL A 369 17.60 2.00 -15.14
C VAL A 369 17.70 1.74 -13.64
N VAL A 370 17.31 2.72 -12.82
CA VAL A 370 17.35 2.61 -11.35
C VAL A 370 16.47 1.47 -10.85
N ALA A 371 15.20 1.43 -11.31
CA ALA A 371 14.24 0.40 -10.92
C ALA A 371 14.70 -1.01 -11.34
N TRP A 372 15.26 -1.14 -12.53
CA TRP A 372 15.75 -2.40 -13.05
C TRP A 372 16.97 -2.93 -12.30
N GLU A 373 17.94 -2.04 -12.03
CA GLU A 373 19.16 -2.40 -11.29
C GLU A 373 18.85 -2.74 -9.83
N LEU A 374 17.85 -2.09 -9.22
CA LEU A 374 17.30 -2.49 -7.92
C LEU A 374 16.67 -3.89 -8.01
N GLY A 375 15.75 -4.10 -8.95
CA GLY A 375 15.01 -5.35 -9.11
C GLY A 375 15.90 -6.58 -9.27
N LYS A 376 17.04 -6.45 -9.99
CA LYS A 376 18.04 -7.52 -10.16
C LYS A 376 18.74 -7.93 -8.85
N ARG A 377 18.86 -6.99 -7.89
CA ARG A 377 19.67 -7.15 -6.67
C ARG A 377 18.83 -7.38 -5.41
N LEU A 378 17.52 -7.27 -5.49
CA LEU A 378 16.66 -7.60 -4.37
C LEU A 378 16.84 -9.04 -3.93
N ARG A 379 16.81 -9.29 -2.62
CA ARG A 379 16.77 -10.67 -2.07
C ARG A 379 15.43 -11.32 -2.42
N ASN A 380 15.39 -12.65 -2.43
CA ASN A 380 14.15 -13.39 -2.72
C ASN A 380 13.07 -13.23 -1.65
N ASP A 381 13.43 -12.74 -0.48
CA ASP A 381 12.54 -12.43 0.63
C ASP A 381 12.35 -10.92 0.86
N ALA A 382 12.77 -10.07 -0.07
CA ALA A 382 12.71 -8.62 0.08
C ALA A 382 11.26 -8.12 0.28
N ILE A 383 11.13 -7.03 1.05
CA ILE A 383 9.90 -6.26 1.20
C ILE A 383 10.14 -4.89 0.59
N VAL A 384 9.31 -4.51 -0.39
CA VAL A 384 9.51 -3.26 -1.14
C VAL A 384 8.27 -2.38 -1.03
N SER A 385 8.44 -1.25 -0.37
CA SER A 385 7.43 -0.20 -0.27
C SER A 385 7.63 0.86 -1.35
N CYS A 386 6.57 1.54 -1.73
CA CYS A 386 6.61 2.60 -2.74
C CYS A 386 5.72 3.77 -2.36
N ASP A 387 5.95 4.93 -2.95
CA ASP A 387 5.07 6.09 -2.89
C ASP A 387 4.17 6.20 -4.12
N SER A 388 3.16 7.07 -4.06
CA SER A 388 2.38 7.48 -5.23
C SER A 388 3.13 8.48 -6.10
N GLY A 389 2.83 8.51 -7.39
CA GLY A 389 3.45 9.39 -8.39
C GLY A 389 4.10 8.61 -9.54
N THR A 390 4.97 9.27 -10.33
CA THR A 390 5.70 8.60 -11.42
C THR A 390 6.56 7.43 -10.94
N ILE A 391 7.02 7.51 -9.70
CA ILE A 391 7.79 6.44 -9.06
C ILE A 391 7.06 5.10 -9.08
N THR A 392 5.73 5.13 -8.89
CA THR A 392 4.90 3.93 -8.92
C THR A 392 4.91 3.25 -10.30
N THR A 393 5.02 4.04 -11.39
CA THR A 393 5.15 3.48 -12.75
C THR A 393 6.40 2.63 -12.88
N TRP A 394 7.54 3.14 -12.43
CA TRP A 394 8.82 2.44 -12.50
C TRP A 394 8.85 1.21 -11.60
N TRP A 395 8.30 1.33 -10.38
CA TRP A 395 8.13 0.21 -9.46
C TRP A 395 7.23 -0.89 -10.04
N ALA A 396 6.08 -0.52 -10.62
CA ALA A 396 5.12 -1.49 -11.15
C ALA A 396 5.65 -2.26 -12.36
N ARG A 397 6.41 -1.60 -13.25
CA ARG A 397 6.81 -2.13 -14.55
C ARG A 397 8.21 -2.74 -14.58
N GLN A 398 9.20 -2.12 -13.92
CA GLN A 398 10.60 -2.54 -14.02
C GLN A 398 11.05 -3.45 -12.88
N ILE A 399 10.44 -3.36 -11.70
CA ILE A 399 10.78 -4.25 -10.58
C ILE A 399 9.93 -5.52 -10.67
N LYS A 400 10.54 -6.62 -11.08
CA LYS A 400 9.87 -7.94 -11.13
C LYS A 400 9.64 -8.46 -9.72
N ALA A 401 8.39 -8.77 -9.39
CA ALA A 401 8.04 -9.46 -8.16
C ALA A 401 8.43 -10.94 -8.27
N ARG A 402 9.13 -11.47 -7.27
CA ARG A 402 9.48 -12.89 -7.16
C ARG A 402 8.70 -13.54 -6.03
N ARG A 403 8.53 -14.86 -6.09
CA ARG A 403 7.86 -15.63 -5.04
C ARG A 403 8.59 -15.43 -3.69
N GLY A 404 7.83 -15.12 -2.64
CA GLY A 404 8.35 -14.82 -1.30
C GLY A 404 8.59 -13.34 -1.02
N GLN A 405 8.66 -12.49 -2.03
CA GLN A 405 8.75 -11.04 -1.86
C GLN A 405 7.39 -10.44 -1.51
N MET A 406 7.41 -9.30 -0.80
CA MET A 406 6.21 -8.52 -0.48
C MET A 406 6.31 -7.12 -1.06
N TYR A 407 5.19 -6.60 -1.54
CA TYR A 407 5.09 -5.30 -2.18
C TYR A 407 3.87 -4.56 -1.67
N SER A 408 4.00 -3.28 -1.28
CA SER A 408 2.87 -2.44 -0.93
C SER A 408 3.15 -0.96 -1.10
N LEU A 409 2.08 -0.18 -1.15
CA LEU A 409 2.04 1.28 -1.20
C LEU A 409 0.67 1.75 -0.69
N SER A 410 0.44 3.08 -0.64
CA SER A 410 -0.90 3.65 -0.47
C SER A 410 -1.70 3.37 -1.74
N GLY A 411 -2.69 2.48 -1.64
CA GLY A 411 -3.43 1.99 -2.81
C GLY A 411 -4.54 2.94 -3.24
N THR A 412 -5.71 2.82 -2.59
CA THR A 412 -6.91 3.56 -2.98
C THR A 412 -6.82 5.05 -2.63
N LEU A 413 -6.18 5.40 -1.50
CA LEU A 413 -5.93 6.81 -1.14
C LEU A 413 -4.91 7.47 -2.07
N ALA A 414 -3.94 6.70 -2.54
CA ALA A 414 -2.85 7.16 -3.40
C ALA A 414 -2.02 8.30 -2.79
N SER A 415 -1.77 8.26 -1.47
CA SER A 415 -0.94 9.25 -0.78
C SER A 415 0.53 9.13 -1.20
N MET A 416 1.21 10.26 -1.30
CA MET A 416 2.67 10.35 -1.24
C MET A 416 3.12 10.13 0.22
N ALA A 417 4.41 9.92 0.46
CA ALA A 417 5.07 9.76 1.76
C ALA A 417 5.05 8.39 2.46
N PRO A 418 4.15 7.40 2.20
CA PRO A 418 4.12 6.17 3.00
C PRO A 418 5.33 5.25 2.81
N GLY A 419 6.12 5.42 1.74
CA GLY A 419 7.21 4.50 1.40
C GLY A 419 8.23 4.32 2.52
N LEU A 420 8.69 5.41 3.16
CA LEU A 420 9.60 5.34 4.31
C LEU A 420 8.94 4.72 5.56
N PRO A 421 7.78 5.22 6.05
CA PRO A 421 7.09 4.63 7.21
C PRO A 421 6.75 3.14 7.04
N TYR A 422 6.26 2.74 5.87
CA TYR A 422 5.97 1.33 5.58
C TYR A 422 7.22 0.46 5.64
N THR A 423 8.34 0.94 5.10
CA THR A 423 9.62 0.21 5.12
C THR A 423 10.14 0.05 6.53
N MET A 424 10.03 1.09 7.38
CA MET A 424 10.39 0.99 8.80
C MET A 424 9.50 -0.02 9.54
N ALA A 425 8.19 0.02 9.30
CA ALA A 425 7.25 -0.93 9.90
C ALA A 425 7.53 -2.38 9.45
N ALA A 426 7.84 -2.58 8.16
CA ALA A 426 8.25 -3.88 7.62
C ALA A 426 9.53 -4.39 8.29
N GLN A 427 10.53 -3.54 8.49
CA GLN A 427 11.80 -3.93 9.11
C GLN A 427 11.63 -4.26 10.61
N ILE A 428 10.70 -3.60 11.30
CA ILE A 428 10.36 -3.92 12.69
C ILE A 428 9.65 -5.27 12.77
N ALA A 429 8.75 -5.55 11.83
CA ALA A 429 8.00 -6.81 11.77
C ALA A 429 8.87 -8.01 11.32
N TYR A 430 9.84 -7.76 10.45
CA TYR A 430 10.70 -8.77 9.82
C TYR A 430 12.17 -8.36 9.88
N PRO A 431 12.83 -8.46 11.05
CA PRO A 431 14.20 -7.95 11.27
C PRO A 431 15.25 -8.51 10.29
N ASP A 432 15.09 -9.77 9.86
CA ASP A 432 16.06 -10.49 9.05
C ASP A 432 15.84 -10.32 7.53
N ARG A 433 14.72 -9.71 7.12
CA ARG A 433 14.39 -9.49 5.70
C ARG A 433 14.99 -8.17 5.20
N GLN A 434 15.28 -8.13 3.91
CA GLN A 434 15.68 -6.89 3.25
C GLN A 434 14.45 -6.00 3.02
N CYS A 435 14.41 -4.83 3.66
CA CYS A 435 13.32 -3.86 3.52
C CYS A 435 13.79 -2.63 2.76
N VAL A 436 13.10 -2.31 1.66
CA VAL A 436 13.48 -1.25 0.72
C VAL A 436 12.31 -0.30 0.48
N ALA A 437 12.53 1.00 0.64
CA ALA A 437 11.67 2.06 0.15
C ALA A 437 12.14 2.48 -1.26
N PHE A 438 11.25 2.42 -2.25
CA PHE A 438 11.49 2.93 -3.60
C PHE A 438 10.60 4.15 -3.82
N VAL A 439 11.14 5.35 -3.68
CA VAL A 439 10.38 6.60 -3.52
C VAL A 439 10.88 7.69 -4.45
N GLY A 440 10.03 8.68 -4.73
CA GLY A 440 10.41 9.92 -5.38
C GLY A 440 10.91 10.94 -4.36
N ASP A 441 11.67 11.92 -4.82
CA ASP A 441 12.18 13.03 -4.02
C ASP A 441 11.06 13.86 -3.35
N GLY A 442 9.98 14.14 -4.09
CA GLY A 442 8.82 14.84 -3.54
C GLY A 442 8.13 14.07 -2.42
N GLY A 443 7.88 12.75 -2.61
CA GLY A 443 7.24 11.93 -1.59
C GLY A 443 8.10 11.72 -0.36
N PHE A 444 9.38 11.41 -0.56
CA PHE A 444 10.32 11.23 0.55
C PHE A 444 10.45 12.50 1.40
N SER A 445 10.53 13.67 0.77
CA SER A 445 10.72 14.94 1.48
C SER A 445 9.59 15.29 2.46
N MET A 446 8.37 14.76 2.26
CA MET A 446 7.22 15.04 3.14
C MET A 446 7.41 14.50 4.56
N LEU A 447 8.01 13.31 4.71
CA LEU A 447 8.24 12.67 6.00
C LEU A 447 9.72 12.27 6.22
N MET A 448 10.66 12.92 5.50
CA MET A 448 12.08 12.58 5.54
C MET A 448 12.69 12.62 6.95
N ALA A 449 12.16 13.45 7.84
CA ALA A 449 12.63 13.55 9.22
C ALA A 449 12.58 12.21 9.96
N ASP A 450 11.67 11.30 9.58
CA ASP A 450 11.57 9.97 10.19
C ASP A 450 12.69 9.00 9.76
N PHE A 451 13.56 9.36 8.84
CA PHE A 451 14.80 8.61 8.63
C PHE A 451 15.67 8.55 9.89
N VAL A 452 15.64 9.60 10.73
CA VAL A 452 16.29 9.60 12.06
C VAL A 452 15.70 8.51 12.98
N THR A 453 14.42 8.19 12.84
CA THR A 453 13.77 7.09 13.57
C THR A 453 14.40 5.74 13.18
N ALA A 454 14.65 5.51 11.90
CA ALA A 454 15.37 4.30 11.46
C ALA A 454 16.79 4.22 12.04
N VAL A 455 17.51 5.35 12.08
CA VAL A 455 18.86 5.42 12.68
C VAL A 455 18.80 5.15 14.19
N LYS A 456 17.86 5.78 14.92
CA LYS A 456 17.66 5.59 16.37
C LYS A 456 17.45 4.14 16.74
N TYR A 457 16.61 3.44 15.98
CA TYR A 457 16.27 2.03 16.24
C TYR A 457 17.16 1.03 15.50
N LYS A 458 18.22 1.52 14.84
CA LYS A 458 19.19 0.70 14.08
C LYS A 458 18.51 -0.21 13.05
N LEU A 459 17.47 0.29 12.37
CA LEU A 459 16.74 -0.45 11.34
C LEU A 459 17.56 -0.42 10.04
N PRO A 460 18.03 -1.56 9.49
CA PRO A 460 18.90 -1.58 8.31
C PRO A 460 18.13 -1.34 7.00
N ILE A 461 17.15 -0.45 7.02
CA ILE A 461 16.34 -0.12 5.85
C ILE A 461 17.18 0.50 4.73
N LYS A 462 16.72 0.35 3.51
CA LYS A 462 17.30 0.93 2.31
C LYS A 462 16.29 1.86 1.63
N VAL A 463 16.66 3.11 1.41
CA VAL A 463 15.81 4.10 0.75
C VAL A 463 16.42 4.48 -0.58
N VAL A 464 15.78 4.09 -1.68
CA VAL A 464 16.15 4.49 -3.05
C VAL A 464 15.27 5.68 -3.44
N ILE A 465 15.87 6.84 -3.58
CA ILE A 465 15.20 8.08 -4.00
C ILE A 465 15.49 8.31 -5.48
N VAL A 466 14.46 8.19 -6.31
CA VAL A 466 14.54 8.53 -7.74
C VAL A 466 14.27 10.03 -7.85
N LYS A 467 15.34 10.81 -7.93
CA LYS A 467 15.32 12.27 -7.86
C LYS A 467 15.23 12.89 -9.25
N ASN A 468 14.11 13.54 -9.52
CA ASN A 468 13.90 14.29 -10.76
C ASN A 468 13.57 15.77 -10.53
N ASN A 469 13.52 16.24 -9.27
CA ASN A 469 13.21 17.58 -8.84
C ASN A 469 11.88 18.13 -9.39
N THR A 470 10.89 17.26 -9.61
CA THR A 470 9.57 17.67 -10.09
C THR A 470 8.48 16.72 -9.60
N LEU A 471 7.25 17.25 -9.41
CA LEU A 471 6.04 16.45 -9.22
C LEU A 471 5.63 15.83 -10.57
N GLY A 472 6.44 14.88 -11.05
CA GLY A 472 6.39 14.39 -12.41
C GLY A 472 5.03 13.83 -12.83
N GLN A 473 4.27 13.17 -11.95
CA GLN A 473 2.93 12.66 -12.29
C GLN A 473 1.99 13.82 -12.65
N ILE A 474 1.98 14.88 -11.83
CA ILE A 474 1.13 16.06 -12.05
C ILE A 474 1.53 16.81 -13.32
N LYS A 475 2.86 16.97 -13.56
CA LYS A 475 3.38 17.51 -14.82
C LYS A 475 2.78 16.80 -16.03
N TRP A 476 2.88 15.46 -16.06
CA TRP A 476 2.40 14.69 -17.21
C TRP A 476 0.87 14.67 -17.30
N GLU A 477 0.14 14.76 -16.19
CA GLU A 477 -1.32 14.90 -16.20
C GLU A 477 -1.75 16.25 -16.79
N GLN A 478 -1.10 17.34 -16.39
CA GLN A 478 -1.35 18.66 -17.00
C GLN A 478 -1.13 18.64 -18.51
N MET A 479 -0.05 18.01 -18.99
CA MET A 479 0.30 17.99 -20.40
C MET A 479 -0.53 17.02 -21.23
N VAL A 480 -0.73 15.78 -20.74
CA VAL A 480 -1.27 14.66 -21.53
C VAL A 480 -2.79 14.55 -21.40
N PHE A 481 -3.36 14.88 -20.23
CA PHE A 481 -4.81 14.82 -20.06
C PHE A 481 -5.52 16.16 -20.27
N LEU A 482 -4.84 17.28 -19.96
CA LEU A 482 -5.44 18.61 -20.03
C LEU A 482 -4.94 19.46 -21.21
N GLY A 483 -3.84 19.07 -21.87
CA GLY A 483 -3.23 19.84 -22.95
C GLY A 483 -2.64 21.19 -22.51
N ASN A 484 -2.29 21.32 -21.21
CA ASN A 484 -1.72 22.53 -20.62
C ASN A 484 -0.22 22.37 -20.39
N PRO A 485 0.60 23.45 -20.48
CA PRO A 485 1.97 23.44 -19.99
C PRO A 485 2.05 23.15 -18.50
N GLU A 486 3.21 22.63 -18.03
CA GLU A 486 3.46 22.40 -16.63
C GLU A 486 3.39 23.69 -15.78
N TYR A 487 2.82 23.60 -14.58
CA TYR A 487 2.73 24.71 -13.63
C TYR A 487 2.74 24.25 -12.18
N GLY A 488 3.59 24.87 -11.36
CA GLY A 488 3.66 24.63 -9.91
C GLY A 488 4.17 23.23 -9.52
N VAL A 489 4.95 22.59 -10.39
CA VAL A 489 5.43 21.21 -10.20
C VAL A 489 6.91 21.10 -9.88
N ASP A 490 7.66 22.18 -10.05
CA ASP A 490 9.09 22.21 -9.77
C ASP A 490 9.38 22.08 -8.27
N LEU A 491 10.35 21.24 -7.92
CA LEU A 491 10.84 21.07 -6.56
C LEU A 491 12.26 21.59 -6.45
N TYR A 492 12.54 22.39 -5.40
CA TYR A 492 13.89 22.82 -5.13
C TYR A 492 14.77 21.61 -4.74
N PRO A 493 15.96 21.44 -5.33
CA PRO A 493 16.80 20.27 -5.10
C PRO A 493 17.24 20.13 -3.64
N ILE A 494 17.12 18.93 -3.09
CA ILE A 494 17.68 18.53 -1.79
C ILE A 494 18.80 17.54 -2.05
N ASP A 495 19.91 17.65 -1.31
CA ASP A 495 20.98 16.65 -1.25
C ASP A 495 20.61 15.60 -0.19
N PHE A 496 19.99 14.53 -0.63
CA PHE A 496 19.52 13.47 0.27
C PHE A 496 20.65 12.56 0.77
N ALA A 497 21.76 12.48 0.05
CA ALA A 497 22.94 11.75 0.51
C ALA A 497 23.57 12.47 1.71
N SER A 498 23.75 13.78 1.63
CA SER A 498 24.22 14.61 2.76
C SER A 498 23.22 14.61 3.92
N PHE A 499 21.91 14.62 3.63
CA PHE A 499 20.88 14.50 4.66
C PHE A 499 20.99 13.18 5.43
N ALA A 500 21.21 12.05 4.75
CA ALA A 500 21.42 10.75 5.40
C ALA A 500 22.61 10.78 6.37
N LEU A 501 23.72 11.38 5.96
CA LEU A 501 24.91 11.56 6.80
C LEU A 501 24.62 12.45 8.02
N ALA A 502 23.90 13.55 7.83
CA ALA A 502 23.51 14.45 8.92
C ALA A 502 22.60 13.76 9.96
N CYS A 503 21.81 12.77 9.53
CA CYS A 503 20.96 11.94 10.40
C CYS A 503 21.75 10.81 11.13
N GLY A 504 23.00 10.54 10.75
CA GLY A 504 23.81 9.44 11.29
C GLY A 504 23.65 8.11 10.53
N GLY A 505 23.03 8.13 9.35
CA GLY A 505 23.03 7.04 8.39
C GLY A 505 24.12 7.16 7.35
N VAL A 506 23.98 6.50 6.21
CA VAL A 506 24.92 6.60 5.09
C VAL A 506 24.20 7.02 3.82
N GLY A 507 24.80 7.94 3.06
CA GLY A 507 24.31 8.46 1.79
C GLY A 507 25.16 7.98 0.62
N PHE A 508 24.49 7.65 -0.47
CA PHE A 508 25.06 7.33 -1.78
C PHE A 508 24.41 8.21 -2.84
N THR A 509 25.17 8.60 -3.85
CA THR A 509 24.64 9.34 -5.01
C THR A 509 25.05 8.65 -6.30
N VAL A 510 24.14 8.57 -7.26
CA VAL A 510 24.42 8.06 -8.61
C VAL A 510 23.67 8.88 -9.67
N GLU A 511 24.41 9.30 -10.71
CA GLU A 511 23.92 10.07 -11.86
C GLU A 511 24.25 9.38 -13.19
N ASP A 512 25.29 8.54 -13.17
CA ASP A 512 25.78 7.83 -14.35
C ASP A 512 25.11 6.44 -14.46
N PRO A 513 24.41 6.16 -15.57
CA PRO A 513 23.78 4.85 -15.78
C PRO A 513 24.76 3.68 -15.76
N ASP A 514 26.05 3.91 -16.10
CA ASP A 514 27.08 2.86 -16.08
C ASP A 514 27.51 2.52 -14.64
N GLN A 515 27.38 3.45 -13.71
CA GLN A 515 27.72 3.27 -12.30
C GLN A 515 26.52 2.76 -11.47
N CYS A 516 25.28 2.91 -11.98
CA CYS A 516 24.07 2.63 -11.23
C CYS A 516 24.06 1.22 -10.61
N GLY A 517 24.50 0.22 -11.36
CA GLY A 517 24.53 -1.17 -10.87
C GLY A 517 25.52 -1.41 -9.74
N ALA A 518 26.73 -0.86 -9.83
CA ALA A 518 27.78 -0.99 -8.81
C ALA A 518 27.37 -0.27 -7.52
N THR A 519 26.97 1.01 -7.63
CA THR A 519 26.52 1.82 -6.48
C THR A 519 25.31 1.20 -5.79
N MET A 520 24.33 0.68 -6.55
CA MET A 520 23.18 -0.05 -6.00
C MET A 520 23.60 -1.28 -5.18
N GLY A 521 24.62 -2.01 -5.65
CA GLY A 521 25.15 -3.18 -4.94
C GLY A 521 25.81 -2.78 -3.61
N GLU A 522 26.66 -1.75 -3.58
CA GLU A 522 27.28 -1.23 -2.36
C GLU A 522 26.26 -0.73 -1.35
N PHE A 523 25.29 0.05 -1.83
CA PHE A 523 24.18 0.57 -1.03
C PHE A 523 23.35 -0.55 -0.37
N LEU A 524 22.92 -1.54 -1.13
CA LEU A 524 22.10 -2.64 -0.60
C LEU A 524 22.86 -3.52 0.40
N ASN A 525 24.16 -3.64 0.27
CA ASN A 525 25.04 -4.42 1.16
C ASN A 525 25.45 -3.67 2.43
N HIS A 526 25.19 -2.36 2.52
CA HIS A 526 25.50 -1.60 3.73
C HIS A 526 24.72 -2.13 4.95
N PRO A 527 25.36 -2.38 6.12
CA PRO A 527 24.70 -3.03 7.25
C PRO A 527 23.70 -2.16 8.01
N GLY A 528 23.76 -0.83 7.86
CA GLY A 528 22.90 0.14 8.55
C GLY A 528 21.83 0.77 7.65
N PRO A 529 21.06 1.72 8.19
CA PRO A 529 20.14 2.53 7.39
C PRO A 529 20.90 3.38 6.37
N ALA A 530 20.43 3.35 5.12
CA ALA A 530 21.10 4.05 4.03
C ALA A 530 20.10 4.67 3.05
N ILE A 531 20.50 5.78 2.43
CA ILE A 531 19.81 6.44 1.33
C ILE A 531 20.68 6.38 0.07
N LEU A 532 20.10 5.97 -1.04
CA LEU A 532 20.64 6.13 -2.38
C LEU A 532 19.85 7.22 -3.11
N GLU A 533 20.48 8.34 -3.38
CA GLU A 533 19.99 9.39 -4.25
C GLU A 533 20.37 9.07 -5.70
N ALA A 534 19.39 8.71 -6.52
CA ALA A 534 19.57 8.43 -7.94
C ALA A 534 19.02 9.61 -8.74
N VAL A 535 19.89 10.43 -9.29
CA VAL A 535 19.51 11.61 -10.11
C VAL A 535 19.15 11.16 -11.52
N VAL A 536 17.93 11.48 -11.94
CA VAL A 536 17.37 11.00 -13.20
C VAL A 536 16.83 12.13 -14.07
N ASP A 537 16.54 11.80 -15.33
CA ASP A 537 15.95 12.72 -16.31
C ASP A 537 14.54 13.16 -15.88
N PRO A 538 14.31 14.48 -15.62
CA PRO A 538 12.99 15.02 -15.29
C PRO A 538 12.00 14.99 -16.45
N LEU A 539 12.48 14.76 -17.68
CA LEU A 539 11.68 14.79 -18.91
C LEU A 539 11.27 13.39 -19.41
N GLU A 540 11.60 12.33 -18.66
CA GLU A 540 11.20 10.97 -19.02
C GLU A 540 9.71 10.74 -18.74
N PRO A 541 8.86 10.53 -19.76
CA PRO A 541 7.44 10.40 -19.58
C PRO A 541 7.03 9.02 -19.06
N PRO A 542 6.10 8.91 -18.10
CA PRO A 542 5.51 7.65 -17.66
C PRO A 542 4.41 7.18 -18.65
N LEU A 543 4.76 7.02 -19.93
CA LEU A 543 3.78 6.70 -20.97
C LEU A 543 2.94 5.47 -20.61
N PRO A 544 1.60 5.52 -20.80
CA PRO A 544 0.74 4.36 -20.62
C PRO A 544 1.08 3.24 -21.63
N ALA A 545 0.67 2.02 -21.31
CA ALA A 545 0.91 0.85 -22.17
C ALA A 545 0.29 1.00 -23.59
N LYS A 546 -0.87 1.69 -23.68
CA LYS A 546 -1.50 2.14 -24.91
C LYS A 546 -1.79 3.63 -24.80
N VAL A 547 -1.28 4.44 -25.72
CA VAL A 547 -1.55 5.89 -25.81
C VAL A 547 -2.82 6.10 -26.62
N LYS A 548 -3.81 6.81 -26.07
CA LYS A 548 -5.04 7.19 -26.78
C LYS A 548 -4.76 8.36 -27.71
N ALA A 549 -5.50 8.46 -28.84
CA ALA A 549 -5.34 9.57 -29.79
C ALA A 549 -5.57 10.94 -29.14
N GLU A 550 -6.53 11.05 -28.23
CA GLU A 550 -6.81 12.27 -27.46
C GLU A 550 -5.61 12.69 -26.60
N GLN A 551 -4.96 11.75 -25.94
CA GLN A 551 -3.75 12.02 -25.13
C GLN A 551 -2.59 12.53 -26.01
N ALA A 552 -2.43 11.99 -27.20
CA ALA A 552 -1.43 12.46 -28.16
C ALA A 552 -1.73 13.88 -28.66
N LEU A 553 -3.03 14.21 -28.87
CA LEU A 553 -3.46 15.54 -29.24
C LEU A 553 -3.20 16.56 -28.11
N HIS A 554 -3.65 16.28 -26.91
CA HIS A 554 -3.42 17.15 -25.74
C HIS A 554 -1.92 17.38 -25.49
N PHE A 555 -1.11 16.33 -25.62
CA PHE A 555 0.34 16.47 -25.54
C PHE A 555 0.90 17.45 -26.57
N ALA A 556 0.45 17.36 -27.84
CA ALA A 556 0.86 18.29 -28.87
C ALA A 556 0.37 19.73 -28.59
N GLU A 557 -0.84 19.88 -28.05
CA GLU A 557 -1.38 21.18 -27.64
C GLU A 557 -0.55 21.83 -26.52
N SER A 558 -0.15 21.07 -25.49
CA SER A 558 0.69 21.58 -24.40
C SER A 558 2.02 22.12 -24.91
N LEU A 559 2.66 21.39 -25.84
CA LEU A 559 3.90 21.85 -26.50
C LEU A 559 3.70 23.14 -27.31
N ALA A 560 2.55 23.26 -28.00
CA ALA A 560 2.21 24.46 -28.78
C ALA A 560 1.87 25.67 -27.91
N ARG A 561 1.28 25.45 -26.72
CA ARG A 561 0.91 26.51 -25.76
C ARG A 561 2.08 27.05 -24.95
N GLY A 562 3.31 26.58 -25.17
CA GLY A 562 4.52 27.16 -24.59
C GLY A 562 5.13 26.37 -23.45
N GLU A 563 5.00 25.04 -23.46
CA GLU A 563 5.73 24.17 -22.54
C GLU A 563 7.22 24.55 -22.47
N PRO A 564 7.78 24.80 -21.28
CA PRO A 564 9.15 25.31 -21.12
C PRO A 564 10.22 24.43 -21.80
N ASN A 565 10.12 23.11 -21.68
CA ASN A 565 11.09 22.14 -22.20
C ASN A 565 10.59 21.42 -23.45
N ARG A 566 9.73 22.06 -24.25
CA ARG A 566 9.00 21.44 -25.38
C ARG A 566 9.87 20.72 -26.41
N LYS A 567 11.08 21.23 -26.71
CA LYS A 567 11.97 20.61 -27.69
C LYS A 567 12.56 19.30 -27.16
N GLU A 568 13.08 19.32 -25.96
CA GLU A 568 13.69 18.19 -25.28
C GLU A 568 12.66 17.09 -24.99
N ILE A 569 11.47 17.47 -24.54
CA ILE A 569 10.33 16.58 -24.31
C ILE A 569 9.89 15.90 -25.60
N ALA A 570 9.72 16.68 -26.69
CA ALA A 570 9.35 16.13 -27.99
C ALA A 570 10.40 15.17 -28.54
N LEU A 571 11.70 15.51 -28.43
CA LEU A 571 12.80 14.63 -28.84
C LEU A 571 12.85 13.34 -28.01
N THR A 572 12.63 13.41 -26.71
CA THR A 572 12.58 12.25 -25.81
C THR A 572 11.43 11.32 -26.18
N ALA A 573 10.22 11.86 -26.38
CA ALA A 573 9.04 11.08 -26.76
C ALA A 573 9.19 10.41 -28.13
N ILE A 574 9.74 11.13 -29.12
CA ILE A 574 10.02 10.60 -30.46
C ILE A 574 11.08 9.51 -30.39
N SER A 575 12.16 9.73 -29.65
CA SER A 575 13.24 8.76 -29.54
C SER A 575 12.79 7.45 -28.87
N GLN A 576 11.87 7.51 -27.92
CA GLN A 576 11.28 6.31 -27.31
C GLN A 576 10.46 5.53 -28.34
N LYS A 577 9.56 6.21 -29.09
CA LYS A 577 8.71 5.55 -30.08
C LYS A 577 9.52 4.94 -31.23
N VAL A 578 10.54 5.64 -31.71
CA VAL A 578 11.43 5.11 -32.77
C VAL A 578 12.21 3.89 -32.28
N ARG A 579 12.71 3.91 -31.05
CA ARG A 579 13.44 2.77 -30.45
C ARG A 579 12.56 1.57 -30.12
N GLU A 580 11.26 1.74 -29.97
CA GLU A 580 10.29 0.64 -29.78
C GLU A 580 9.89 -0.02 -31.10
N LEU A 581 10.05 0.68 -32.23
CA LEU A 581 9.74 0.19 -33.57
C LEU A 581 10.93 -0.50 -34.25
N ILE A 582 12.17 -0.29 -33.74
CA ILE A 582 13.41 -0.95 -34.17
C ILE A 582 13.79 -2.06 -33.19
#